data_2c1f1c757db2a427a364553c5efe00fb
#
_entry.id   2c1f1c757db2a427a364553c5efe00fb
#
_cell.length_a   1.000
_cell.length_b   1.000
_cell.length_c   1.000
_cell.angle_alpha   90.00
_cell.angle_beta   90.00
_cell.angle_gamma   90.00
#
_symmetry.space_group_name_H-M   'P 1'
#
loop_
_entity.id
_entity.type
_entity.pdbx_description
1 polymer ?
#
loop_
_entity_poly.entity_id
_entity_poly.type
_entity_poly.pdbx_seq_one_letter_code
_entity_poly.pdbx_strand_id
1 'polypeptide(L)'
;KQVNPDMTFWSSPWSPPSWMKVNHYYSVRSNSKVNKLPAEAEITLYEGTDDVDKKFYPKQVAVNDYFIQDPRYLQTYADFFCKFVSAYQEEGVVISRVMFQNEPWAYSIYPACAWTPEGIIRFNVEYLAPTIKKQHPGVQVYLGTLNTNRIELVDKVLSDPRMKDAVEGVGFQWWGGQVLPEIRKKYPNYKYMQTENECGSGTFDWKAAEHTFNLINHYLGNGCEEYTFWNAILCDEGTSGWGWKQNALIRVDSKTGAATYTPEYYAVKHFSNKVVSGTKVLQYKEKGEDNLPVIVFLTPENKYLV
;
A
#
# COMPACT_ATOMS: atom_id res chain seq x y z
N LYS A 1 -20.44 -1.46 7.82
CA LYS A 1 -21.13 -2.76 7.69
C LYS A 1 -22.66 -2.67 7.50
N GLN A 2 -23.33 -1.63 7.97
CA GLN A 2 -24.78 -1.48 7.71
C GLN A 2 -25.12 -1.42 6.21
N VAL A 3 -24.22 -0.79 5.40
CA VAL A 3 -24.42 -0.65 3.95
C VAL A 3 -23.82 -1.81 3.17
N ASN A 4 -22.72 -2.37 3.65
CA ASN A 4 -22.05 -3.53 3.03
C ASN A 4 -21.58 -4.49 4.15
N PRO A 5 -22.38 -5.50 4.51
CA PRO A 5 -22.04 -6.46 5.55
C PRO A 5 -20.83 -7.33 5.22
N ASP A 6 -20.57 -7.55 3.93
CA ASP A 6 -19.46 -8.40 3.43
C ASP A 6 -18.13 -7.64 3.31
N MET A 7 -18.11 -6.36 3.69
CA MET A 7 -16.89 -5.56 3.65
C MET A 7 -15.80 -6.17 4.54
N THR A 8 -14.65 -6.41 3.97
CA THR A 8 -13.43 -6.84 4.66
C THR A 8 -12.50 -5.65 4.89
N PHE A 9 -11.67 -5.76 5.92
CA PHE A 9 -10.68 -4.73 6.26
C PHE A 9 -9.30 -5.34 6.31
N TRP A 10 -8.32 -4.58 5.87
CA TRP A 10 -6.91 -4.88 6.06
C TRP A 10 -6.21 -3.67 6.67
N SER A 11 -5.04 -3.86 7.25
CA SER A 11 -4.31 -2.79 7.92
C SER A 11 -2.82 -2.84 7.67
N SER A 12 -2.21 -1.65 7.68
CA SER A 12 -0.78 -1.43 7.55
C SER A 12 -0.39 -0.19 8.36
N PRO A 13 0.51 -0.27 9.34
CA PRO A 13 0.94 0.90 10.11
C PRO A 13 1.87 1.77 9.29
N TRP A 14 1.72 3.09 9.37
CA TRP A 14 2.64 4.04 8.75
C TRP A 14 3.94 4.19 9.55
N SER A 15 3.86 4.10 10.86
CA SER A 15 5.02 4.08 11.75
C SER A 15 4.71 3.24 12.99
N PRO A 16 5.67 2.45 13.48
CA PRO A 16 5.57 1.91 14.83
C PRO A 16 5.62 3.05 15.85
N PRO A 17 5.30 2.78 17.12
CA PRO A 17 5.52 3.74 18.21
C PRO A 17 6.95 4.28 18.20
N SER A 18 7.11 5.59 18.41
CA SER A 18 8.41 6.27 18.31
C SER A 18 9.51 5.64 19.17
N TRP A 19 9.16 5.13 20.35
CA TRP A 19 10.12 4.47 21.26
C TRP A 19 10.64 3.12 20.76
N MET A 20 10.02 2.55 19.70
CA MET A 20 10.51 1.33 19.01
C MET A 20 11.46 1.65 17.87
N LYS A 21 11.72 2.91 17.57
CA LYS A 21 12.57 3.36 16.47
C LYS A 21 13.90 3.93 16.99
N VAL A 22 14.96 3.74 16.23
CA VAL A 22 16.31 4.22 16.59
C VAL A 22 16.41 5.73 16.66
N ASN A 23 15.59 6.46 15.92
CA ASN A 23 15.51 7.92 15.96
C ASN A 23 14.52 8.46 17.00
N HIS A 24 13.77 7.60 17.67
CA HIS A 24 12.72 7.94 18.65
C HIS A 24 11.67 8.94 18.13
N TYR A 25 11.43 8.96 16.82
CA TYR A 25 10.51 9.90 16.18
C TYR A 25 9.55 9.17 15.23
N TYR A 26 8.38 9.78 14.90
CA TYR A 26 7.38 9.16 14.01
C TYR A 26 7.77 9.21 12.54
N SER A 27 8.54 10.22 12.10
CA SER A 27 9.03 10.38 10.73
C SER A 27 10.48 9.96 10.58
N VAL A 28 10.99 9.95 9.35
CA VAL A 28 12.39 9.60 9.05
C VAL A 28 13.15 10.76 8.42
N ARG A 29 12.44 11.78 7.91
CA ARG A 29 13.01 12.97 7.29
C ARG A 29 12.60 14.23 8.03
N SER A 30 13.54 15.14 8.24
CA SER A 30 13.32 16.44 8.87
C SER A 30 12.59 17.41 7.98
N ASN A 31 11.66 18.17 8.56
CA ASN A 31 11.04 19.33 7.95
C ASN A 31 10.58 20.28 9.05
N SER A 32 11.26 21.42 9.19
CA SER A 32 11.01 22.40 10.26
C SER A 32 9.58 22.96 10.29
N LYS A 33 8.89 22.97 9.14
CA LYS A 33 7.51 23.47 9.03
C LYS A 33 6.46 22.42 9.39
N VAL A 34 6.78 21.12 9.16
CA VAL A 34 5.81 20.04 9.23
C VAL A 34 5.97 19.18 10.47
N ASN A 35 7.14 18.61 10.71
CA ASN A 35 7.29 17.59 11.76
C ASN A 35 8.26 17.96 12.87
N LYS A 36 9.06 19.03 12.70
CA LYS A 36 10.02 19.49 13.71
C LYS A 36 11.03 18.42 14.16
N LEU A 37 11.27 17.39 13.34
CA LEU A 37 12.30 16.40 13.61
C LEU A 37 13.65 17.14 13.67
N PRO A 38 14.43 17.00 14.78
CA PRO A 38 15.75 17.58 14.85
C PRO A 38 16.66 17.03 13.75
N ALA A 39 17.53 17.88 13.18
CA ALA A 39 18.40 17.45 12.07
C ALA A 39 19.33 16.29 12.49
N GLU A 40 19.79 16.27 13.73
CA GLU A 40 20.60 15.20 14.31
C GLU A 40 19.85 13.88 14.48
N ALA A 41 18.52 13.90 14.52
CA ALA A 41 17.67 12.70 14.56
C ALA A 41 17.27 12.23 13.16
N GLU A 42 17.63 12.99 12.12
CA GLU A 42 17.59 12.55 10.73
C GLU A 42 18.85 11.74 10.43
N ILE A 43 18.86 10.51 10.92
CA ILE A 43 19.96 9.59 10.69
C ILE A 43 19.93 9.21 9.21
N THR A 44 21.02 9.51 8.48
CA THR A 44 21.14 9.13 7.07
C THR A 44 21.35 7.62 6.97
N LEU A 45 20.25 6.89 6.86
CA LEU A 45 20.24 5.43 6.74
C LEU A 45 19.99 4.97 5.30
N TYR A 46 20.15 5.87 4.32
CA TYR A 46 19.87 5.58 2.92
C TYR A 46 21.12 5.80 2.07
N GLU A 47 21.45 4.83 1.23
CA GLU A 47 22.39 5.02 0.15
C GLU A 47 21.83 5.98 -0.91
N GLY A 48 22.67 6.85 -1.50
CA GLY A 48 22.29 7.75 -2.58
C GLY A 48 21.57 9.03 -2.11
N THR A 49 21.74 9.42 -0.83
CA THR A 49 21.11 10.63 -0.30
C THR A 49 21.72 11.94 -0.84
N ASP A 50 22.91 11.91 -1.40
CA ASP A 50 23.60 13.10 -1.95
C ASP A 50 22.97 13.59 -3.27
N ASP A 51 22.23 12.71 -3.97
CA ASP A 51 21.55 13.00 -5.24
C ASP A 51 20.02 12.95 -5.09
N VAL A 52 19.52 13.41 -3.97
CA VAL A 52 18.09 13.49 -3.71
C VAL A 52 17.49 14.55 -4.63
N ASP A 53 16.98 14.17 -5.77
CA ASP A 53 15.87 14.89 -6.35
C ASP A 53 14.76 14.88 -5.32
N LYS A 54 14.64 16.01 -4.60
CA LYS A 54 13.85 16.21 -3.38
C LYS A 54 12.34 15.92 -3.56
N LYS A 55 11.94 15.41 -4.71
CA LYS A 55 10.56 15.11 -5.07
C LYS A 55 10.22 13.62 -5.13
N PHE A 56 11.15 12.73 -5.48
CA PHE A 56 10.83 11.31 -5.69
C PHE A 56 11.96 10.39 -5.24
N TYR A 57 11.66 9.37 -4.46
CA TYR A 57 12.60 8.53 -3.70
C TYR A 57 12.92 7.13 -4.28
N PRO A 58 12.75 6.82 -5.58
CA PRO A 58 12.92 5.46 -6.07
C PRO A 58 14.36 4.91 -5.98
N LYS A 59 15.35 5.77 -5.73
CA LYS A 59 16.76 5.36 -5.64
C LYS A 59 17.25 5.08 -4.22
N GLN A 60 16.44 5.36 -3.20
CA GLN A 60 16.87 5.22 -1.82
C GLN A 60 16.70 3.79 -1.32
N VAL A 61 17.74 3.27 -0.68
CA VAL A 61 17.75 1.97 -0.01
C VAL A 61 18.13 2.19 1.43
N ALA A 62 17.31 1.71 2.34
CA ALA A 62 17.69 1.69 3.75
C ALA A 62 18.90 0.78 3.94
N VAL A 63 20.01 1.34 4.42
CA VAL A 63 21.23 0.58 4.76
C VAL A 63 21.16 0.01 6.16
N ASN A 64 20.25 0.52 7.00
CA ASN A 64 19.95 0.00 8.33
C ASN A 64 18.45 0.10 8.60
N ASP A 65 17.98 -0.75 9.52
CA ASP A 65 16.60 -0.66 9.97
C ASP A 65 16.39 0.53 10.91
N TYR A 66 15.32 1.29 10.69
CA TYR A 66 14.86 2.29 11.66
C TYR A 66 14.13 1.66 12.86
N PHE A 67 13.57 0.48 12.67
CA PHE A 67 13.02 -0.30 13.76
C PHE A 67 14.15 -0.94 14.59
N ILE A 68 14.07 -0.84 15.92
CA ILE A 68 15.06 -1.44 16.82
C ILE A 68 15.04 -2.96 16.68
N GLN A 69 16.14 -3.56 16.21
CA GLN A 69 16.24 -4.99 15.91
C GLN A 69 16.51 -5.88 17.16
N ASP A 70 16.15 -5.42 18.34
CA ASP A 70 16.17 -6.24 19.57
C ASP A 70 14.97 -7.21 19.58
N PRO A 71 15.16 -8.50 19.90
CA PRO A 71 14.08 -9.49 19.92
C PRO A 71 12.87 -9.10 20.78
N ARG A 72 13.08 -8.39 21.88
CA ARG A 72 12.00 -7.91 22.76
C ARG A 72 11.13 -6.88 22.06
N TYR A 73 11.72 -5.96 21.29
CA TYR A 73 10.99 -4.95 20.51
C TYR A 73 10.23 -5.60 19.35
N LEU A 74 10.87 -6.51 18.63
CA LEU A 74 10.25 -7.23 17.51
C LEU A 74 9.05 -8.05 17.99
N GLN A 75 9.17 -8.80 19.10
CA GLN A 75 8.04 -9.54 19.67
C GLN A 75 6.93 -8.61 20.16
N THR A 76 7.29 -7.54 20.88
CA THR A 76 6.30 -6.55 21.37
C THR A 76 5.54 -5.92 20.21
N TYR A 77 6.21 -5.70 19.08
CA TYR A 77 5.53 -5.14 17.90
C TYR A 77 4.62 -6.15 17.21
N ALA A 78 4.99 -7.42 17.17
CA ALA A 78 4.09 -8.48 16.70
C ALA A 78 2.85 -8.61 17.62
N ASP A 79 3.02 -8.53 18.93
CA ASP A 79 1.91 -8.51 19.92
C ASP A 79 1.03 -7.26 19.77
N PHE A 80 1.61 -6.11 19.38
CA PHE A 80 0.84 -4.90 19.06
C PHE A 80 -0.15 -5.14 17.91
N PHE A 81 0.25 -5.84 16.83
CA PHE A 81 -0.66 -6.22 15.75
C PHE A 81 -1.81 -7.10 16.26
N CYS A 82 -1.53 -8.06 17.13
CA CYS A 82 -2.57 -8.90 17.70
C CYS A 82 -3.56 -8.10 18.56
N LYS A 83 -3.06 -7.18 19.39
CA LYS A 83 -3.92 -6.28 20.18
C LYS A 83 -4.78 -5.38 19.31
N PHE A 84 -4.20 -4.85 18.22
CA PHE A 84 -4.94 -4.05 17.24
C PHE A 84 -6.09 -4.87 16.62
N VAL A 85 -5.81 -6.08 16.16
CA VAL A 85 -6.82 -6.97 15.57
C VAL A 85 -7.92 -7.28 16.59
N SER A 86 -7.57 -7.62 17.83
CA SER A 86 -8.53 -7.91 18.91
C SER A 86 -9.44 -6.71 19.19
N ALA A 87 -8.86 -5.52 19.37
CA ALA A 87 -9.61 -4.31 19.69
C ALA A 87 -10.62 -3.94 18.58
N TYR A 88 -10.23 -4.06 17.32
CA TYR A 88 -11.15 -3.82 16.20
C TYR A 88 -12.24 -4.90 16.11
N GLN A 89 -11.91 -6.15 16.41
CA GLN A 89 -12.88 -7.24 16.44
C GLN A 89 -13.93 -7.04 17.54
N GLU A 90 -13.54 -6.54 18.71
CA GLU A 90 -14.46 -6.18 19.81
C GLU A 90 -15.46 -5.11 19.39
N GLU A 91 -15.04 -4.16 18.53
CA GLU A 91 -15.91 -3.13 17.94
C GLU A 91 -16.71 -3.63 16.69
N GLY A 92 -16.67 -4.93 16.40
CA GLY A 92 -17.38 -5.53 15.25
C GLY A 92 -16.72 -5.31 13.89
N VAL A 93 -15.46 -4.83 13.86
CA VAL A 93 -14.67 -4.64 12.63
C VAL A 93 -13.66 -5.77 12.51
N VAL A 94 -13.92 -6.69 11.57
CA VAL A 94 -13.05 -7.85 11.35
C VAL A 94 -11.90 -7.46 10.43
N ILE A 95 -10.68 -7.44 10.96
CA ILE A 95 -9.46 -7.29 10.17
C ILE A 95 -9.13 -8.66 9.57
N SER A 96 -9.13 -8.76 8.26
CA SER A 96 -8.85 -10.01 7.54
C SER A 96 -7.37 -10.19 7.21
N ARG A 97 -6.63 -9.09 7.10
CA ARG A 97 -5.21 -9.09 6.73
C ARG A 97 -4.44 -7.99 7.45
N VAL A 98 -3.18 -8.27 7.73
CA VAL A 98 -2.21 -7.30 8.25
C VAL A 98 -0.96 -7.28 7.37
N MET A 99 -0.37 -6.10 7.21
CA MET A 99 0.91 -5.88 6.57
C MET A 99 1.86 -5.19 7.55
N PHE A 100 3.12 -5.56 7.53
CA PHE A 100 4.07 -5.16 8.58
C PHE A 100 4.38 -3.65 8.61
N GLN A 101 4.36 -2.97 7.45
CA GLN A 101 4.75 -1.57 7.31
C GLN A 101 4.16 -0.97 6.04
N ASN A 102 3.62 0.25 6.14
CA ASN A 102 3.33 1.08 4.98
C ASN A 102 4.64 1.67 4.44
N GLU A 103 4.90 1.49 3.14
CA GLU A 103 6.06 2.08 2.44
C GLU A 103 7.40 1.88 3.16
N PRO A 104 7.88 0.64 3.30
CA PRO A 104 9.09 0.34 4.08
C PRO A 104 10.38 1.00 3.54
N TRP A 105 10.31 1.60 2.35
CA TRP A 105 11.44 2.31 1.73
C TRP A 105 11.16 3.82 1.53
N ALA A 106 10.11 4.37 2.16
CA ALA A 106 9.84 5.80 2.08
C ALA A 106 10.76 6.61 3.00
N TYR A 107 11.43 7.62 2.43
CA TYR A 107 12.15 8.65 3.16
C TYR A 107 11.29 9.91 3.26
N SER A 108 10.40 9.94 4.23
CA SER A 108 9.31 10.90 4.26
C SER A 108 9.24 11.75 5.51
N ILE A 109 8.55 12.89 5.38
CA ILE A 109 8.26 13.85 6.47
C ILE A 109 7.01 13.46 7.27
N TYR A 110 6.20 12.55 6.75
CA TYR A 110 5.04 11.95 7.40
C TYR A 110 5.43 10.69 8.20
N PRO A 111 4.51 10.07 8.95
CA PRO A 111 4.84 8.85 9.69
C PRO A 111 5.41 7.77 8.76
N ALA A 112 6.60 7.26 9.10
CA ALA A 112 7.30 6.25 8.32
C ALA A 112 8.29 5.48 9.17
N CYS A 113 8.65 4.28 8.73
CA CYS A 113 9.74 3.49 9.29
C CYS A 113 10.44 2.74 8.16
N ALA A 114 11.73 2.98 8.02
CA ALA A 114 12.54 2.29 7.01
C ALA A 114 12.98 0.92 7.51
N TRP A 115 13.00 -0.05 6.59
CA TRP A 115 13.41 -1.42 6.84
C TRP A 115 14.38 -1.89 5.75
N THR A 116 15.38 -2.65 6.16
CA THR A 116 16.21 -3.42 5.22
C THR A 116 15.47 -4.68 4.78
N PRO A 117 15.81 -5.28 3.63
CA PRO A 117 15.27 -6.60 3.27
C PRO A 117 15.46 -7.66 4.36
N GLU A 118 16.60 -7.66 5.04
CA GLU A 118 16.91 -8.56 6.16
C GLU A 118 15.99 -8.34 7.35
N GLY A 119 15.76 -7.09 7.73
CA GLY A 119 14.83 -6.72 8.80
C GLY A 119 13.39 -7.10 8.48
N ILE A 120 12.97 -6.90 7.23
CA ILE A 120 11.66 -7.34 6.71
C ILE A 120 11.49 -8.84 6.84
N ILE A 121 12.46 -9.63 6.34
CA ILE A 121 12.44 -11.10 6.42
C ILE A 121 12.37 -11.52 7.88
N ARG A 122 13.29 -11.02 8.70
CA ARG A 122 13.36 -11.37 10.11
C ARG A 122 12.06 -11.11 10.85
N PHE A 123 11.49 -9.91 10.70
CA PHE A 123 10.27 -9.56 11.41
C PHE A 123 9.07 -10.40 10.96
N ASN A 124 8.86 -10.55 9.65
CA ASN A 124 7.72 -11.32 9.15
C ASN A 124 7.83 -12.81 9.50
N VAL A 125 9.01 -13.41 9.31
CA VAL A 125 9.22 -14.86 9.49
C VAL A 125 9.29 -15.27 10.96
N GLU A 126 10.04 -14.52 11.78
CA GLU A 126 10.36 -14.96 13.12
C GLU A 126 9.37 -14.43 14.19
N TYR A 127 8.65 -13.33 13.89
CA TYR A 127 7.81 -12.67 14.88
C TYR A 127 6.35 -12.50 14.42
N LEU A 128 6.10 -11.75 13.34
CA LEU A 128 4.75 -11.35 12.97
C LEU A 128 3.88 -12.55 12.58
N ALA A 129 4.31 -13.32 11.57
CA ALA A 129 3.51 -14.43 11.05
C ALA A 129 3.23 -15.51 12.13
N PRO A 130 4.22 -16.00 12.90
CA PRO A 130 3.94 -16.99 13.93
C PRO A 130 3.06 -16.45 15.06
N THR A 131 3.18 -15.16 15.41
CA THR A 131 2.36 -14.54 16.45
C THR A 131 0.91 -14.38 15.99
N ILE A 132 0.68 -13.87 14.76
CA ILE A 132 -0.67 -13.77 14.17
C ILE A 132 -1.30 -15.15 14.02
N LYS A 133 -0.58 -16.12 13.46
CA LYS A 133 -1.09 -17.50 13.29
C LYS A 133 -1.50 -18.15 14.60
N LYS A 134 -0.79 -17.85 15.69
CA LYS A 134 -1.10 -18.37 17.03
C LYS A 134 -2.33 -17.69 17.65
N GLN A 135 -2.43 -16.36 17.57
CA GLN A 135 -3.44 -15.58 18.29
C GLN A 135 -4.70 -15.31 17.45
N HIS A 136 -4.53 -15.17 16.13
CA HIS A 136 -5.59 -14.84 15.16
C HIS A 136 -5.47 -15.69 13.90
N PRO A 137 -5.69 -17.02 13.96
CA PRO A 137 -5.43 -17.95 12.85
C PRO A 137 -6.25 -17.67 11.58
N GLY A 138 -7.31 -16.86 11.68
CA GLY A 138 -8.09 -16.40 10.53
C GLY A 138 -7.58 -15.12 9.86
N VAL A 139 -6.54 -14.50 10.40
CA VAL A 139 -5.95 -13.27 9.86
C VAL A 139 -4.72 -13.61 9.02
N GLN A 140 -4.72 -13.16 7.77
CA GLN A 140 -3.61 -13.37 6.85
C GLN A 140 -2.52 -12.32 7.05
N VAL A 141 -1.27 -12.73 6.88
CA VAL A 141 -0.13 -11.82 6.81
C VAL A 141 0.25 -11.63 5.35
N TYR A 142 0.31 -10.39 4.89
CA TYR A 142 0.82 -10.04 3.56
C TYR A 142 2.11 -9.25 3.69
N LEU A 143 3.04 -9.45 2.76
CA LEU A 143 4.21 -8.61 2.61
C LEU A 143 3.78 -7.26 1.99
N GLY A 144 4.00 -6.18 2.66
CA GLY A 144 3.67 -4.86 2.10
C GLY A 144 3.54 -3.79 3.18
N THR A 145 3.22 -2.59 2.75
CA THR A 145 2.86 -2.19 1.37
C THR A 145 4.10 -1.71 0.61
N LEU A 146 4.49 -2.39 -0.45
CA LEU A 146 5.76 -2.16 -1.13
C LEU A 146 5.67 -1.00 -2.14
N ASN A 147 6.55 0.00 -1.99
CA ASN A 147 6.53 1.26 -2.74
C ASN A 147 7.78 1.51 -3.60
N THR A 148 8.62 0.52 -3.85
CA THR A 148 9.86 0.67 -4.62
C THR A 148 9.75 0.08 -6.02
N ASN A 149 10.41 0.73 -7.00
CA ASN A 149 10.63 0.18 -8.34
C ASN A 149 11.97 -0.58 -8.45
N ARG A 150 12.67 -0.77 -7.36
CA ARG A 150 13.90 -1.57 -7.30
C ARG A 150 13.57 -3.03 -7.08
N ILE A 151 13.47 -3.75 -8.18
CA ILE A 151 13.09 -5.17 -8.19
C ILE A 151 14.00 -6.04 -7.32
N GLU A 152 15.30 -5.71 -7.26
CA GLU A 152 16.28 -6.45 -6.48
C GLU A 152 15.98 -6.44 -4.97
N LEU A 153 15.33 -5.39 -4.44
CA LEU A 153 14.94 -5.33 -3.04
C LEU A 153 13.77 -6.27 -2.76
N VAL A 154 12.75 -6.24 -3.62
CA VAL A 154 11.58 -7.12 -3.51
C VAL A 154 11.99 -8.57 -3.71
N ASP A 155 12.82 -8.82 -4.72
CA ASP A 155 13.36 -10.14 -5.03
C ASP A 155 14.17 -10.72 -3.86
N LYS A 156 15.01 -9.91 -3.24
CA LYS A 156 15.80 -10.32 -2.08
C LYS A 156 14.92 -10.79 -0.91
N VAL A 157 13.79 -10.11 -0.67
CA VAL A 157 12.84 -10.53 0.36
C VAL A 157 12.11 -11.82 -0.04
N LEU A 158 11.55 -11.87 -1.23
CA LEU A 158 10.72 -13.00 -1.67
C LEU A 158 11.53 -14.27 -2.00
N SER A 159 12.83 -14.14 -2.27
CA SER A 159 13.72 -15.28 -2.51
C SER A 159 14.10 -16.04 -1.24
N ASP A 160 13.89 -15.48 -0.05
CA ASP A 160 14.07 -16.24 1.19
C ASP A 160 12.99 -17.33 1.27
N PRO A 161 13.40 -18.63 1.34
CA PRO A 161 12.44 -19.74 1.25
C PRO A 161 11.44 -19.78 2.41
N ARG A 162 11.73 -19.11 3.52
CA ARG A 162 10.84 -19.03 4.68
C ARG A 162 9.65 -18.09 4.46
N MET A 163 9.80 -17.12 3.55
CA MET A 163 8.74 -16.13 3.26
C MET A 163 7.46 -16.77 2.72
N LYS A 164 7.58 -17.85 1.93
CA LYS A 164 6.41 -18.58 1.39
C LYS A 164 5.48 -19.16 2.46
N ASP A 165 6.02 -19.44 3.65
CA ASP A 165 5.28 -19.99 4.78
C ASP A 165 4.84 -18.90 5.78
N ALA A 166 5.41 -17.69 5.64
CA ALA A 166 5.14 -16.54 6.50
C ALA A 166 4.06 -15.61 5.93
N VAL A 167 3.98 -15.46 4.59
CA VAL A 167 3.02 -14.52 3.98
C VAL A 167 2.23 -15.18 2.86
N GLU A 168 0.92 -14.90 2.80
CA GLU A 168 0.02 -15.42 1.77
C GLU A 168 0.03 -14.59 0.49
N GLY A 169 0.44 -13.33 0.59
CA GLY A 169 0.42 -12.43 -0.56
C GLY A 169 1.34 -11.24 -0.41
N VAL A 170 1.33 -10.39 -1.44
CA VAL A 170 2.17 -9.19 -1.56
C VAL A 170 1.31 -7.99 -1.95
N GLY A 171 1.46 -6.90 -1.21
CA GLY A 171 0.82 -5.62 -1.49
C GLY A 171 1.78 -4.62 -2.12
N PHE A 172 1.37 -4.02 -3.23
CA PHE A 172 2.14 -3.00 -3.95
C PHE A 172 1.39 -1.67 -4.01
N GLN A 173 2.15 -0.58 -3.98
CA GLN A 173 1.62 0.76 -4.16
C GLN A 173 2.65 1.68 -4.81
N TRP A 174 2.20 2.80 -5.40
CA TRP A 174 3.04 3.80 -6.03
C TRP A 174 4.06 3.15 -6.98
N TRP A 175 5.35 3.45 -6.81
CA TRP A 175 6.44 2.91 -7.63
C TRP A 175 6.51 1.37 -7.64
N GLY A 176 5.97 0.73 -6.59
CA GLY A 176 5.92 -0.73 -6.51
C GLY A 176 5.10 -1.38 -7.62
N GLY A 177 4.14 -0.66 -8.19
CA GLY A 177 3.39 -1.13 -9.36
C GLY A 177 4.26 -1.43 -10.58
N GLN A 178 5.41 -0.76 -10.70
CA GLN A 178 6.31 -0.95 -11.86
C GLN A 178 7.01 -2.31 -11.85
N VAL A 179 7.27 -2.89 -10.68
CA VAL A 179 7.94 -4.20 -10.57
C VAL A 179 6.96 -5.37 -10.50
N LEU A 180 5.68 -5.09 -10.30
CA LEU A 180 4.64 -6.12 -10.18
C LEU A 180 4.65 -7.16 -11.31
N PRO A 181 4.74 -6.80 -12.63
CA PRO A 181 4.70 -7.78 -13.70
C PRO A 181 5.82 -8.84 -13.61
N GLU A 182 7.04 -8.40 -13.29
CA GLU A 182 8.19 -9.28 -13.19
C GLU A 182 8.16 -10.11 -11.91
N ILE A 183 7.80 -9.50 -10.79
CA ILE A 183 7.65 -10.20 -9.50
C ILE A 183 6.58 -11.28 -9.60
N ARG A 184 5.42 -10.96 -10.17
CA ARG A 184 4.35 -11.94 -10.36
C ARG A 184 4.79 -13.11 -11.25
N LYS A 185 5.53 -12.84 -12.32
CA LYS A 185 6.07 -13.88 -13.19
C LYS A 185 7.06 -14.80 -12.45
N LYS A 186 7.89 -14.22 -11.59
CA LYS A 186 8.90 -14.98 -10.83
C LYS A 186 8.30 -15.73 -9.64
N TYR A 187 7.27 -15.17 -9.00
CA TYR A 187 6.64 -15.72 -7.80
C TYR A 187 5.12 -15.90 -8.00
N PRO A 188 4.66 -16.77 -8.91
CA PRO A 188 3.26 -16.87 -9.33
C PRO A 188 2.32 -17.42 -8.25
N ASN A 189 2.83 -17.97 -7.17
CA ASN A 189 2.06 -18.63 -6.12
C ASN A 189 1.58 -17.68 -5.02
N TYR A 190 2.07 -16.44 -4.95
CA TYR A 190 1.54 -15.44 -4.03
C TYR A 190 0.26 -14.81 -4.59
N LYS A 191 -0.62 -14.41 -3.71
CA LYS A 191 -1.69 -13.46 -4.04
C LYS A 191 -1.10 -12.06 -4.15
N TYR A 192 -1.70 -11.23 -4.99
CA TYR A 192 -1.25 -9.87 -5.22
C TYR A 192 -2.39 -8.90 -5.01
N MET A 193 -2.10 -7.75 -4.40
CA MET A 193 -3.07 -6.67 -4.27
C MET A 193 -2.40 -5.31 -4.46
N GLN A 194 -3.16 -4.36 -4.96
CA GLN A 194 -2.79 -2.96 -4.93
C GLN A 194 -3.34 -2.35 -3.64
N THR A 195 -2.49 -1.64 -2.90
CA THR A 195 -2.78 -1.18 -1.54
C THR A 195 -3.02 0.32 -1.45
N GLU A 196 -2.52 1.11 -2.41
CA GLU A 196 -2.70 2.55 -2.46
C GLU A 196 -2.39 3.07 -3.86
N ASN A 197 -3.31 3.82 -4.48
CA ASN A 197 -3.04 4.43 -5.78
C ASN A 197 -2.30 5.77 -5.64
N GLU A 198 -1.74 6.23 -6.75
CA GLU A 198 -1.18 7.58 -6.87
C GLU A 198 -2.32 8.61 -6.80
N CYS A 199 -2.32 9.44 -5.76
CA CYS A 199 -3.44 10.33 -5.44
C CYS A 199 -3.45 11.67 -6.20
N GLY A 200 -2.63 11.81 -7.24
CA GLY A 200 -2.59 13.02 -8.06
C GLY A 200 -2.11 14.28 -7.32
N SER A 201 -2.50 15.44 -7.82
CA SER A 201 -2.03 16.75 -7.34
C SER A 201 -3.16 17.76 -7.07
N GLY A 202 -4.39 17.29 -6.86
CA GLY A 202 -5.57 18.13 -6.60
C GLY A 202 -6.14 18.79 -7.85
N THR A 203 -5.92 18.26 -9.04
CA THR A 203 -6.46 18.80 -10.30
C THR A 203 -7.92 18.44 -10.50
N PHE A 204 -8.35 17.26 -10.03
CA PHE A 204 -9.72 16.74 -10.17
C PHE A 204 -10.26 16.79 -11.61
N ASP A 205 -9.42 16.54 -12.59
CA ASP A 205 -9.73 16.60 -14.01
C ASP A 205 -9.84 15.21 -14.67
N TRP A 206 -10.22 15.16 -15.95
CA TRP A 206 -10.33 13.90 -16.68
C TRP A 206 -8.99 13.23 -16.92
N LYS A 207 -7.86 13.94 -16.92
CA LYS A 207 -6.53 13.34 -17.01
C LYS A 207 -6.21 12.50 -15.77
N ALA A 208 -6.63 12.97 -14.59
CA ALA A 208 -6.51 12.19 -13.36
C ALA A 208 -7.39 10.93 -13.40
N ALA A 209 -8.60 11.02 -14.01
CA ALA A 209 -9.47 9.86 -14.19
C ALA A 209 -8.88 8.84 -15.17
N GLU A 210 -8.31 9.29 -16.29
CA GLU A 210 -7.62 8.43 -17.25
C GLU A 210 -6.40 7.74 -16.61
N HIS A 211 -5.62 8.49 -15.81
CA HIS A 211 -4.52 7.92 -15.07
C HIS A 211 -5.00 6.83 -14.10
N THR A 212 -6.06 7.11 -13.33
CA THR A 212 -6.68 6.14 -12.42
C THR A 212 -7.15 4.89 -13.17
N PHE A 213 -7.82 5.05 -14.31
CA PHE A 213 -8.24 3.92 -15.16
C PHE A 213 -7.04 3.06 -15.58
N ASN A 214 -5.96 3.71 -16.04
CA ASN A 214 -4.75 3.02 -16.47
C ASN A 214 -4.06 2.29 -15.29
N LEU A 215 -4.04 2.87 -14.11
CA LEU A 215 -3.53 2.20 -12.90
C LEU A 215 -4.34 0.95 -12.56
N ILE A 216 -5.69 1.04 -12.55
CA ILE A 216 -6.55 -0.10 -12.28
C ILE A 216 -6.31 -1.20 -13.33
N ASN A 217 -6.26 -0.83 -14.61
CA ASN A 217 -5.97 -1.76 -15.70
C ASN A 217 -4.61 -2.44 -15.51
N HIS A 218 -3.56 -1.67 -15.19
CA HIS A 218 -2.23 -2.19 -14.93
C HIS A 218 -2.22 -3.21 -13.78
N TYR A 219 -2.76 -2.86 -12.63
CA TYR A 219 -2.72 -3.74 -11.45
C TYR A 219 -3.58 -4.99 -11.64
N LEU A 220 -4.83 -4.86 -12.07
CA LEU A 220 -5.71 -6.00 -12.31
C LEU A 220 -5.21 -6.87 -13.47
N GLY A 221 -4.75 -6.25 -14.56
CA GLY A 221 -4.17 -6.95 -15.72
C GLY A 221 -2.90 -7.75 -15.37
N ASN A 222 -2.15 -7.31 -14.35
CA ASN A 222 -0.98 -8.02 -13.83
C ASN A 222 -1.29 -8.90 -12.60
N GLY A 223 -2.58 -9.17 -12.33
CA GLY A 223 -3.04 -10.20 -11.42
C GLY A 223 -3.20 -9.78 -9.97
N CYS A 224 -3.33 -8.48 -9.69
CA CYS A 224 -3.85 -8.05 -8.41
C CYS A 224 -5.33 -8.42 -8.30
N GLU A 225 -5.70 -8.96 -7.14
CA GLU A 225 -7.08 -9.38 -6.83
C GLU A 225 -7.90 -8.22 -6.25
N GLU A 226 -7.24 -7.16 -5.78
CA GLU A 226 -7.86 -6.00 -5.10
C GLU A 226 -7.17 -4.71 -5.52
N TYR A 227 -7.96 -3.62 -5.50
CA TYR A 227 -7.48 -2.26 -5.75
C TYR A 227 -8.05 -1.30 -4.70
N THR A 228 -7.18 -0.59 -4.00
CA THR A 228 -7.55 0.37 -2.96
C THR A 228 -7.28 1.80 -3.42
N PHE A 229 -8.33 2.61 -3.48
CA PHE A 229 -8.20 4.00 -3.89
C PHE A 229 -7.82 4.91 -2.72
N TRP A 230 -6.85 5.77 -2.92
CA TRP A 230 -6.42 6.85 -2.04
C TRP A 230 -6.69 8.21 -2.74
N ASN A 231 -7.54 9.09 -2.29
CA ASN A 231 -8.37 9.13 -1.09
C ASN A 231 -9.86 8.95 -1.48
N ALA A 232 -10.68 8.44 -0.57
CA ALA A 232 -12.12 8.34 -0.85
C ALA A 232 -12.80 9.70 -0.83
N ILE A 233 -12.57 10.51 0.21
CA ILE A 233 -13.22 11.81 0.43
C ILE A 233 -12.20 12.82 0.93
N LEU A 234 -12.17 14.00 0.30
CA LEU A 234 -11.39 15.14 0.77
C LEU A 234 -12.23 16.42 0.73
N CYS A 235 -11.90 17.37 1.63
CA CYS A 235 -12.50 18.69 1.62
C CYS A 235 -11.77 19.65 0.68
N ASP A 236 -12.53 20.57 0.10
CA ASP A 236 -12.06 21.71 -0.69
C ASP A 236 -11.06 21.32 -1.80
N GLU A 237 -9.81 21.80 -1.72
CA GLU A 237 -8.78 21.53 -2.72
C GLU A 237 -7.96 20.25 -2.44
N GLY A 238 -8.36 19.45 -1.43
CA GLY A 238 -7.66 18.23 -1.07
C GLY A 238 -6.26 18.43 -0.48
N THR A 239 -5.98 19.59 0.14
CA THR A 239 -4.68 19.85 0.75
C THR A 239 -4.52 19.01 2.02
N SER A 240 -3.49 18.15 2.03
CA SER A 240 -3.15 17.32 3.18
C SER A 240 -2.50 18.13 4.31
N GLY A 241 -2.46 17.55 5.51
CA GLY A 241 -1.70 18.11 6.64
C GLY A 241 -0.18 18.27 6.39
N TRP A 242 0.33 17.65 5.34
CA TRP A 242 1.74 17.71 4.92
C TRP A 242 2.00 18.79 3.85
N GLY A 243 0.96 19.55 3.45
CA GLY A 243 1.07 20.70 2.56
C GLY A 243 1.00 20.38 1.07
N TRP A 244 0.65 19.19 0.65
CA TRP A 244 0.41 18.88 -0.76
C TRP A 244 -1.08 18.70 -1.07
N LYS A 245 -1.47 19.00 -2.30
CA LYS A 245 -2.80 18.77 -2.82
C LYS A 245 -2.93 17.34 -3.33
N GLN A 246 -4.07 16.73 -3.09
CA GLN A 246 -4.37 15.35 -3.48
C GLN A 246 -5.75 15.27 -4.13
N ASN A 247 -5.94 14.28 -4.99
CA ASN A 247 -7.25 13.97 -5.57
C ASN A 247 -8.04 13.04 -4.62
N ALA A 248 -9.36 13.01 -4.83
CA ALA A 248 -10.28 12.14 -4.11
C ALA A 248 -11.45 11.76 -5.03
N LEU A 249 -12.14 10.67 -4.70
CA LEU A 249 -13.35 10.27 -5.43
C LEU A 249 -14.49 11.27 -5.20
N ILE A 250 -14.57 11.85 -4.00
CA ILE A 250 -15.59 12.80 -3.61
C ILE A 250 -14.93 14.03 -2.99
N ARG A 251 -15.26 15.21 -3.49
CA ARG A 251 -14.91 16.49 -2.88
C ARG A 251 -16.08 17.00 -2.06
N VAL A 252 -15.81 17.50 -0.88
CA VAL A 252 -16.80 18.15 -0.02
C VAL A 252 -16.41 19.61 0.17
N ASP A 253 -17.31 20.54 -0.14
CA ASP A 253 -17.14 21.95 0.20
C ASP A 253 -17.29 22.11 1.71
N SER A 254 -16.25 22.55 2.40
CA SER A 254 -16.21 22.63 3.86
C SER A 254 -17.17 23.68 4.43
N LYS A 255 -17.63 24.64 3.63
CA LYS A 255 -18.55 25.73 4.06
C LYS A 255 -20.00 25.32 3.90
N THR A 256 -20.32 24.62 2.81
CA THR A 256 -21.74 24.32 2.48
C THR A 256 -22.09 22.85 2.75
N GLY A 257 -21.10 21.97 2.93
CA GLY A 257 -21.29 20.52 3.00
C GLY A 257 -21.67 19.85 1.67
N ALA A 258 -21.66 20.60 0.57
CA ALA A 258 -22.02 20.06 -0.74
C ALA A 258 -20.96 19.07 -1.22
N ALA A 259 -21.39 17.86 -1.62
CA ALA A 259 -20.55 16.81 -2.17
C ALA A 259 -20.55 16.82 -3.69
N THR A 260 -19.38 16.69 -4.30
CA THR A 260 -19.19 16.60 -5.75
C THR A 260 -18.42 15.32 -6.07
N TYR A 261 -18.97 14.49 -6.96
CA TYR A 261 -18.28 13.32 -7.53
C TYR A 261 -17.27 13.77 -8.58
N THR A 262 -16.02 13.32 -8.43
CA THR A 262 -14.94 13.69 -9.34
C THR A 262 -14.91 12.80 -10.58
N PRO A 263 -14.15 13.17 -11.63
CA PRO A 263 -13.92 12.27 -12.77
C PRO A 263 -13.33 10.91 -12.38
N GLU A 264 -12.46 10.87 -11.39
CA GLU A 264 -11.89 9.63 -10.86
C GLU A 264 -12.94 8.72 -10.21
N TYR A 265 -13.96 9.28 -9.55
CA TYR A 265 -15.11 8.51 -9.07
C TYR A 265 -15.76 7.72 -10.21
N TYR A 266 -15.95 8.35 -11.36
CA TYR A 266 -16.58 7.68 -12.50
C TYR A 266 -15.65 6.62 -13.08
N ALA A 267 -14.34 6.87 -13.17
CA ALA A 267 -13.37 5.84 -13.59
C ALA A 267 -13.42 4.60 -12.69
N VAL A 268 -13.37 4.79 -11.37
CA VAL A 268 -13.48 3.68 -10.40
C VAL A 268 -14.84 2.98 -10.50
N LYS A 269 -15.92 3.73 -10.69
CA LYS A 269 -17.28 3.20 -10.82
C LYS A 269 -17.44 2.22 -11.99
N HIS A 270 -16.71 2.39 -13.09
CA HIS A 270 -16.72 1.44 -14.21
C HIS A 270 -16.35 0.04 -13.74
N PHE A 271 -15.37 -0.08 -12.84
CA PHE A 271 -14.96 -1.36 -12.28
C PHE A 271 -15.86 -1.77 -11.11
N SER A 272 -15.97 -0.96 -10.07
CA SER A 272 -16.61 -1.32 -8.81
C SER A 272 -18.10 -1.66 -8.93
N ASN A 273 -18.78 -1.16 -9.95
CA ASN A 273 -20.20 -1.43 -10.19
C ASN A 273 -20.46 -2.75 -10.93
N LYS A 274 -19.47 -3.31 -11.63
CA LYS A 274 -19.65 -4.47 -12.52
C LYS A 274 -18.70 -5.63 -12.20
N VAL A 275 -17.52 -5.34 -11.69
CA VAL A 275 -16.52 -6.36 -11.33
C VAL A 275 -16.82 -6.85 -9.91
N VAL A 276 -17.55 -7.95 -9.80
CA VAL A 276 -17.92 -8.56 -8.52
C VAL A 276 -16.89 -9.60 -8.09
N SER A 277 -16.92 -9.99 -6.81
CA SER A 277 -16.06 -11.07 -6.29
C SER A 277 -16.20 -12.35 -7.12
N GLY A 278 -15.09 -13.00 -7.45
CA GLY A 278 -15.01 -14.18 -8.30
C GLY A 278 -14.93 -13.89 -9.80
N THR A 279 -14.96 -12.62 -10.21
CA THR A 279 -14.69 -12.21 -11.60
C THR A 279 -13.23 -12.48 -11.95
N LYS A 280 -12.98 -12.99 -13.16
CA LYS A 280 -11.64 -13.32 -13.66
C LYS A 280 -11.20 -12.33 -14.70
N VAL A 281 -9.98 -11.84 -14.62
CA VAL A 281 -9.33 -11.09 -15.70
C VAL A 281 -8.90 -12.06 -16.79
N LEU A 282 -9.26 -11.78 -18.03
CA LEU A 282 -8.89 -12.60 -19.18
C LEU A 282 -7.72 -11.98 -19.93
N GLN A 283 -6.80 -12.82 -20.39
CA GLN A 283 -5.80 -12.41 -21.36
C GLN A 283 -6.44 -12.37 -22.75
N TYR A 284 -6.18 -11.33 -23.53
CA TYR A 284 -6.66 -11.17 -24.89
C TYR A 284 -5.51 -10.70 -25.79
N LYS A 285 -5.68 -10.91 -27.10
CA LYS A 285 -4.79 -10.36 -28.12
C LYS A 285 -5.57 -9.32 -28.92
N GLU A 286 -5.07 -8.10 -28.90
CA GLU A 286 -5.61 -7.06 -29.78
C GLU A 286 -5.31 -7.39 -31.25
N LYS A 287 -6.33 -7.16 -32.10
CA LYS A 287 -6.20 -7.17 -33.57
C LYS A 287 -6.57 -5.77 -34.03
N GLY A 288 -5.59 -4.91 -34.22
CA GLY A 288 -5.80 -3.53 -34.70
C GLY A 288 -4.59 -2.65 -34.39
N GLU A 289 -4.57 -1.46 -34.99
CA GLU A 289 -3.52 -0.46 -34.82
C GLU A 289 -3.80 0.50 -33.62
N ASP A 290 -5.01 0.50 -33.10
CA ASP A 290 -5.43 1.38 -32.00
C ASP A 290 -5.10 0.74 -30.64
N ASN A 291 -4.02 1.18 -30.01
CA ASN A 291 -3.61 0.79 -28.66
C ASN A 291 -4.52 1.45 -27.60
N LEU A 292 -5.80 1.15 -27.61
CA LEU A 292 -6.70 1.57 -26.54
C LEU A 292 -6.47 0.69 -25.30
N PRO A 293 -6.37 1.28 -24.09
CA PRO A 293 -6.24 0.49 -22.87
C PRO A 293 -7.56 -0.27 -22.63
N VAL A 294 -7.52 -1.57 -22.86
CA VAL A 294 -8.67 -2.47 -22.67
C VAL A 294 -8.36 -3.48 -21.58
N ILE A 295 -9.34 -3.85 -20.80
CA ILE A 295 -9.30 -5.00 -19.90
C ILE A 295 -10.56 -5.82 -20.08
N VAL A 296 -10.41 -7.14 -20.13
CA VAL A 296 -11.52 -8.06 -20.35
C VAL A 296 -11.71 -8.95 -19.12
N PHE A 297 -12.95 -9.04 -18.68
CA PHE A 297 -13.33 -9.85 -17.54
C PHE A 297 -14.35 -10.94 -17.92
N LEU A 298 -14.33 -12.04 -17.18
CA LEU A 298 -15.36 -13.06 -17.16
C LEU A 298 -15.99 -13.08 -15.76
N THR A 299 -17.29 -12.74 -15.70
CA THR A 299 -18.03 -12.74 -14.44
C THR A 299 -18.38 -14.19 -13.98
N PRO A 300 -18.76 -14.40 -12.71
CA PRO A 300 -19.25 -15.70 -12.24
C PRO A 300 -20.47 -16.23 -13.02
N GLU A 301 -21.28 -15.32 -13.60
CA GLU A 301 -22.43 -15.68 -14.46
C GLU A 301 -22.02 -15.96 -15.91
N ASN A 302 -20.73 -16.13 -16.22
CA ASN A 302 -20.18 -16.34 -17.55
C ASN A 302 -20.49 -15.19 -18.56
N LYS A 303 -20.57 -13.95 -18.09
CA LYS A 303 -20.71 -12.77 -18.94
C LYS A 303 -19.35 -12.11 -19.15
N TYR A 304 -19.11 -11.61 -20.35
CA TYR A 304 -17.94 -10.80 -20.65
C TYR A 304 -18.23 -9.33 -20.29
N LEU A 305 -17.27 -8.68 -19.62
CA LEU A 305 -17.20 -7.23 -19.46
C LEU A 305 -15.93 -6.75 -20.17
N VAL A 306 -16.04 -5.68 -20.94
CA VAL A 306 -14.93 -5.07 -21.69
C VAL A 306 -14.91 -3.59 -21.38
#